data_56ce4150154fb1e19dfa467b7741b658
#
_entry.id   56ce4150154fb1e19dfa467b7741b658
#
_cell.length_a   1.000
_cell.length_b   1.000
_cell.length_c   1.000
_cell.angle_alpha   90.00
_cell.angle_beta   90.00
_cell.angle_gamma   90.00
#
_symmetry.space_group_name_H-M   'P 1'
#
loop_
_entity.id
_entity.type
_entity.pdbx_description
1 polymer ?
#
loop_
_entity_poly.entity_id
_entity_poly.type
_entity_poly.pdbx_seq_one_letter_code
_entity_poly.pdbx_strand_id
1 'polypeptide(L)'
;MLSALPAKIPLDNNADIKAEPEEHLVKNINPYLVAAPDLFVDKRMKPLAVLPPAVRGSQPTDDGHLIVEPEDYDSVMADPIAAKYVRPFRMGRELIHGKDRWCLWLVDATPEELQVSQVLRERVDAVREFRLKSKKAPTRRKAETPHLFDENHQPEAGYVGVPSVFSERRQWATVAYLDASVIAGNKVYIVSDPDGFAFAIISSLMFMTWQKMIGGRLESRPNFSNTVVWNNLPLPRVSAHDRERIAEAGRNLSKARLVTGETSLAAMYEQTPLNEALLEAHESLDQVVDEAFGGCNQMTQEEREILLINLYLDMTGQNH
;
A
#
# COMPACT_ATOMS: atom_id res chain seq x y z
N MET A 1 -26.40 25.07 24.34
CA MET A 1 -26.38 23.64 24.70
C MET A 1 -26.95 22.85 23.55
N LEU A 2 -26.11 22.34 22.67
CA LEU A 2 -26.53 21.37 21.64
C LEU A 2 -26.48 20.01 22.31
N SER A 3 -27.65 19.39 22.51
CA SER A 3 -27.73 18.01 22.95
C SER A 3 -27.12 17.13 21.86
N ALA A 4 -26.05 16.42 22.17
CA ALA A 4 -25.50 15.43 21.27
C ALA A 4 -26.58 14.35 21.01
N LEU A 5 -26.95 14.18 19.75
CA LEU A 5 -27.76 13.05 19.34
C LEU A 5 -26.93 11.79 19.48
N PRO A 6 -27.47 10.68 19.98
CA PRO A 6 -26.75 9.42 20.09
C PRO A 6 -26.34 8.96 18.69
N ALA A 7 -25.04 8.80 18.48
CA ALA A 7 -24.51 8.23 17.26
C ALA A 7 -24.48 6.70 17.40
N LYS A 8 -25.13 6.01 16.48
CA LYS A 8 -25.12 4.56 16.37
C LYS A 8 -24.00 4.15 15.39
N ILE A 9 -22.89 3.66 15.89
CA ILE A 9 -21.80 3.15 15.05
C ILE A 9 -21.53 1.70 15.47
N PRO A 10 -21.66 0.70 14.58
CA PRO A 10 -21.12 -0.62 14.84
C PRO A 10 -19.60 -0.54 14.79
N LEU A 11 -18.95 -0.76 15.91
CA LEU A 11 -17.47 -0.67 16.07
C LEU A 11 -16.75 -1.95 15.66
N ASP A 12 -17.45 -3.01 15.33
CA ASP A 12 -16.88 -4.29 14.93
C ASP A 12 -17.13 -4.57 13.45
N ASN A 13 -16.06 -4.84 12.69
CA ASN A 13 -16.17 -5.26 11.28
C ASN A 13 -16.83 -6.65 11.11
N ASN A 14 -17.01 -7.40 12.19
CA ASN A 14 -17.75 -8.66 12.27
C ASN A 14 -19.10 -8.51 12.94
N ALA A 15 -19.52 -7.28 13.30
CA ALA A 15 -20.83 -7.05 13.89
C ALA A 15 -21.89 -7.50 12.90
N ASP A 16 -22.80 -8.34 13.34
CA ASP A 16 -24.00 -8.69 12.60
C ASP A 16 -24.75 -7.39 12.31
N ILE A 17 -24.92 -7.04 11.02
CA ILE A 17 -25.65 -5.84 10.57
C ILE A 17 -27.07 -5.80 11.14
N LYS A 18 -27.56 -6.92 11.65
CA LYS A 18 -28.87 -7.08 12.31
C LYS A 18 -28.82 -6.95 13.84
N ALA A 19 -27.61 -6.84 14.45
CA ALA A 19 -27.52 -6.59 15.88
C ALA A 19 -28.12 -5.24 16.24
N GLU A 20 -28.83 -5.15 17.37
CA GLU A 20 -29.30 -3.86 17.86
C GLU A 20 -28.10 -2.99 18.23
N PRO A 21 -28.08 -1.72 17.77
CA PRO A 21 -26.95 -0.84 18.05
C PRO A 21 -26.92 -0.49 19.55
N GLU A 22 -25.75 -0.58 20.16
CA GLU A 22 -25.53 -0.09 21.50
C GLU A 22 -25.40 1.44 21.51
N GLU A 23 -26.11 2.10 22.45
CA GLU A 23 -26.06 3.55 22.61
C GLU A 23 -25.08 3.92 23.73
N HIS A 24 -24.03 4.67 23.38
CA HIS A 24 -23.10 5.24 24.32
C HIS A 24 -23.21 6.76 24.35
N LEU A 25 -23.36 7.34 25.57
CA LEU A 25 -23.33 8.78 25.75
C LEU A 25 -21.86 9.24 25.81
N VAL A 26 -21.46 10.05 24.84
CA VAL A 26 -20.10 10.58 24.73
C VAL A 26 -20.10 12.11 24.78
N LYS A 27 -19.00 12.71 25.27
CA LYS A 27 -18.88 14.17 25.39
C LYS A 27 -18.72 14.86 24.05
N ASN A 28 -18.06 14.21 23.12
CA ASN A 28 -17.77 14.73 21.79
C ASN A 28 -17.69 13.60 20.77
N ILE A 29 -18.07 13.87 19.54
CA ILE A 29 -17.84 13.00 18.37
C ILE A 29 -17.12 13.87 17.35
N ASN A 30 -15.88 13.50 17.05
CA ASN A 30 -15.04 14.26 16.13
C ASN A 30 -15.47 14.08 14.65
N PRO A 31 -14.89 14.86 13.70
CA PRO A 31 -15.22 14.75 12.27
C PRO A 31 -14.99 13.36 11.64
N TYR A 32 -14.24 12.50 12.29
CA TYR A 32 -13.98 11.11 11.86
C TYR A 32 -14.91 10.09 12.54
N LEU A 33 -15.96 10.57 13.22
CA LEU A 33 -16.98 9.77 13.91
C LEU A 33 -16.43 8.94 15.08
N VAL A 34 -15.36 9.38 15.69
CA VAL A 34 -14.76 8.77 16.89
C VAL A 34 -15.14 9.59 18.14
N ALA A 35 -15.40 8.90 19.24
CA ALA A 35 -15.68 9.52 20.55
C ALA A 35 -14.40 10.07 21.18
N ALA A 36 -13.85 11.15 20.61
CA ALA A 36 -12.55 11.73 20.97
C ALA A 36 -12.55 13.26 20.71
N PRO A 37 -11.49 13.98 21.11
CA PRO A 37 -11.32 15.37 20.75
C PRO A 37 -11.35 15.62 19.23
N ASP A 38 -11.73 16.83 18.84
CA ASP A 38 -11.69 17.22 17.43
C ASP A 38 -10.23 17.27 16.94
N LEU A 39 -10.02 16.70 15.75
CA LEU A 39 -8.77 16.83 15.04
C LEU A 39 -9.04 17.07 13.56
N PHE A 40 -8.09 17.71 12.89
CA PHE A 40 -8.12 17.91 11.44
C PHE A 40 -6.82 17.42 10.84
N VAL A 41 -6.91 16.49 9.88
CA VAL A 41 -5.74 15.92 9.21
C VAL A 41 -5.61 16.55 7.82
N ASP A 42 -4.63 17.43 7.67
CA ASP A 42 -4.29 18.07 6.41
C ASP A 42 -3.29 17.24 5.60
N LYS A 43 -3.26 17.48 4.30
CA LYS A 43 -2.27 16.85 3.41
C LYS A 43 -0.86 17.30 3.76
N ARG A 44 0.03 16.33 3.99
CA ARG A 44 1.47 16.54 4.20
C ARG A 44 2.28 15.99 3.03
N MET A 45 3.25 16.74 2.57
CA MET A 45 4.18 16.32 1.51
C MET A 45 5.35 15.48 2.05
N LYS A 46 5.60 15.53 3.37
CA LYS A 46 6.63 14.75 4.07
C LYS A 46 6.03 14.08 5.30
N PRO A 47 6.52 12.89 5.67
CA PRO A 47 6.07 12.22 6.88
C PRO A 47 6.22 13.08 8.14
N LEU A 48 5.21 13.01 9.01
CA LEU A 48 5.21 13.62 10.35
C LEU A 48 6.25 12.94 11.26
N ALA A 49 6.32 11.63 11.15
CA ALA A 49 7.24 10.77 11.90
C ALA A 49 8.50 10.43 11.07
N VAL A 50 9.47 9.75 11.72
CA VAL A 50 10.68 9.25 11.05
C VAL A 50 10.33 7.98 10.25
N LEU A 51 9.71 8.19 9.10
CA LEU A 51 9.29 7.15 8.15
C LEU A 51 9.85 7.44 6.75
N PRO A 52 10.15 6.41 5.95
CA PRO A 52 10.49 6.59 4.55
C PRO A 52 9.27 7.16 3.78
N PRO A 53 9.49 7.95 2.73
CA PRO A 53 8.38 8.40 1.90
C PRO A 53 7.72 7.24 1.17
N ALA A 54 6.39 7.29 1.03
CA ALA A 54 5.66 6.41 0.13
C ALA A 54 5.48 7.12 -1.22
N VAL A 55 5.97 6.51 -2.29
CA VAL A 55 5.93 7.05 -3.64
C VAL A 55 5.02 6.18 -4.50
N ARG A 56 4.24 6.78 -5.37
CA ARG A 56 3.40 6.02 -6.31
C ARG A 56 4.30 5.26 -7.28
N GLY A 57 3.97 4.02 -7.62
CA GLY A 57 4.72 3.23 -8.60
C GLY A 57 4.72 3.84 -10.01
N SER A 58 5.51 3.27 -10.87
CA SER A 58 5.78 3.77 -12.23
C SER A 58 4.54 3.73 -13.13
N GLN A 59 4.41 4.71 -14.01
CA GLN A 59 3.28 4.81 -14.93
C GLN A 59 3.76 4.77 -16.39
N PRO A 60 3.29 3.81 -17.20
CA PRO A 60 3.72 3.66 -18.57
C PRO A 60 3.13 4.75 -19.52
N THR A 61 1.85 5.11 -19.40
CA THR A 61 1.13 6.01 -20.32
C THR A 61 1.38 5.63 -21.79
N ASP A 62 1.00 4.39 -22.15
CA ASP A 62 1.46 3.67 -23.33
C ASP A 62 0.35 2.95 -24.09
N ASP A 63 -0.91 3.07 -23.68
CA ASP A 63 -2.06 2.29 -24.17
C ASP A 63 -1.86 0.76 -24.10
N GLY A 64 -1.01 0.31 -23.15
CA GLY A 64 -0.71 -1.10 -22.93
C GLY A 64 0.42 -1.67 -23.80
N HIS A 65 1.01 -0.89 -24.69
CA HIS A 65 2.03 -1.40 -25.62
C HIS A 65 3.36 -1.79 -24.97
N LEU A 66 3.71 -1.21 -23.79
CA LEU A 66 4.88 -1.66 -22.99
C LEU A 66 4.51 -2.74 -21.98
N ILE A 67 3.23 -3.07 -21.85
CA ILE A 67 2.77 -4.16 -20.99
C ILE A 67 2.78 -5.45 -21.78
N VAL A 68 3.21 -6.52 -21.13
CA VAL A 68 3.19 -7.89 -21.67
C VAL A 68 2.18 -8.69 -20.88
N GLU A 69 1.04 -8.94 -21.49
CA GLU A 69 -0.01 -9.77 -20.91
C GLU A 69 0.38 -11.25 -21.03
N PRO A 70 -0.21 -12.17 -20.23
CA PRO A 70 0.13 -13.59 -20.28
C PRO A 70 0.04 -14.20 -21.68
N GLU A 71 -0.89 -13.75 -22.50
CA GLU A 71 -1.13 -14.25 -23.87
C GLU A 71 0.02 -13.88 -24.82
N ASP A 72 0.70 -12.76 -24.57
CA ASP A 72 1.80 -12.25 -25.39
C ASP A 72 3.18 -12.74 -24.91
N TYR A 73 3.26 -13.31 -23.70
CA TYR A 73 4.53 -13.60 -23.03
C TYR A 73 5.48 -14.46 -23.87
N ASP A 74 5.00 -15.59 -24.38
CA ASP A 74 5.83 -16.51 -25.16
C ASP A 74 6.33 -15.87 -26.46
N SER A 75 5.50 -15.08 -27.12
CA SER A 75 5.86 -14.37 -28.35
C SER A 75 6.93 -13.31 -28.13
N VAL A 76 6.85 -12.57 -27.02
CA VAL A 76 7.84 -11.57 -26.64
C VAL A 76 9.15 -12.23 -26.22
N MET A 77 9.08 -13.33 -25.47
CA MET A 77 10.25 -14.10 -25.03
C MET A 77 10.97 -14.83 -26.19
N ALA A 78 10.28 -15.07 -27.29
CA ALA A 78 10.89 -15.63 -28.50
C ALA A 78 11.85 -14.66 -29.22
N ASP A 79 11.72 -13.33 -28.99
CA ASP A 79 12.67 -12.34 -29.44
C ASP A 79 13.80 -12.21 -28.41
N PRO A 80 15.06 -12.62 -28.71
CA PRO A 80 16.15 -12.67 -27.75
C PRO A 80 16.60 -11.28 -27.25
N ILE A 81 16.27 -10.22 -27.97
CA ILE A 81 16.57 -8.85 -27.56
C ILE A 81 15.46 -8.36 -26.62
N ALA A 82 14.18 -8.51 -27.00
CA ALA A 82 13.06 -8.12 -26.16
C ALA A 82 13.05 -8.85 -24.80
N ALA A 83 13.37 -10.15 -24.80
CA ALA A 83 13.44 -11.00 -23.61
C ALA A 83 14.36 -10.43 -22.50
N LYS A 84 15.45 -9.73 -22.86
CA LYS A 84 16.37 -9.09 -21.90
C LYS A 84 15.66 -8.06 -21.01
N TYR A 85 14.60 -7.44 -21.53
CA TYR A 85 13.91 -6.30 -20.92
C TYR A 85 12.57 -6.65 -20.27
N VAL A 86 12.15 -7.91 -20.36
CA VAL A 86 10.93 -8.38 -19.71
C VAL A 86 11.14 -8.39 -18.19
N ARG A 87 10.27 -7.68 -17.47
CA ARG A 87 10.27 -7.63 -16.00
C ARG A 87 8.87 -7.94 -15.47
N PRO A 88 8.75 -8.64 -14.34
CA PRO A 88 7.46 -8.77 -13.65
C PRO A 88 6.88 -7.40 -13.36
N PHE A 89 5.59 -7.22 -13.65
CA PHE A 89 4.87 -5.96 -13.43
C PHE A 89 3.71 -6.19 -12.46
N ARG A 90 3.62 -5.37 -11.41
CA ARG A 90 2.60 -5.53 -10.37
C ARG A 90 1.78 -4.26 -10.22
N MET A 91 0.50 -4.33 -10.61
CA MET A 91 -0.56 -3.43 -10.17
C MET A 91 -1.20 -3.99 -8.90
N GLY A 92 -2.20 -3.32 -8.35
CA GLY A 92 -2.85 -3.79 -7.12
C GLY A 92 -3.44 -5.20 -7.23
N ARG A 93 -4.00 -5.54 -8.38
CA ARG A 93 -4.60 -6.86 -8.63
C ARG A 93 -3.54 -7.96 -8.71
N GLU A 94 -2.47 -7.73 -9.47
CA GLU A 94 -1.37 -8.67 -9.63
C GLU A 94 -0.66 -8.90 -8.31
N LEU A 95 -0.46 -7.84 -7.50
CA LEU A 95 0.16 -7.91 -6.18
C LEU A 95 -0.66 -8.77 -5.21
N ILE A 96 -1.98 -8.56 -5.17
CA ILE A 96 -2.85 -9.21 -4.18
C ILE A 96 -3.23 -10.64 -4.58
N HIS A 97 -3.47 -10.88 -5.88
CA HIS A 97 -3.91 -12.19 -6.37
C HIS A 97 -2.80 -13.03 -6.99
N GLY A 98 -1.54 -12.58 -6.93
CA GLY A 98 -0.39 -13.32 -7.47
C GLY A 98 -0.48 -13.55 -8.98
N LYS A 99 -1.20 -12.70 -9.73
CA LYS A 99 -1.38 -12.88 -11.17
C LYS A 99 -0.14 -12.48 -11.93
N ASP A 100 0.18 -13.27 -12.91
CA ASP A 100 1.30 -12.98 -13.79
C ASP A 100 0.96 -11.86 -14.75
N ARG A 101 1.89 -10.94 -14.88
CA ARG A 101 1.90 -9.82 -15.79
C ARG A 101 3.32 -9.26 -15.86
N TRP A 102 3.74 -8.82 -17.01
CA TRP A 102 5.08 -8.29 -17.22
C TRP A 102 5.03 -6.95 -17.93
N CYS A 103 6.19 -6.31 -18.03
CA CYS A 103 6.39 -5.13 -18.86
C CYS A 103 7.75 -5.21 -19.55
N LEU A 104 7.87 -4.44 -20.63
CA LEU A 104 9.15 -4.12 -21.25
C LEU A 104 9.75 -2.92 -20.52
N TRP A 105 10.77 -3.18 -19.71
CA TRP A 105 11.48 -2.15 -18.94
C TRP A 105 12.75 -1.74 -19.70
N LEU A 106 12.60 -0.75 -20.60
CA LEU A 106 13.57 -0.42 -21.65
C LEU A 106 14.54 0.73 -21.25
N VAL A 107 14.76 0.95 -19.94
CA VAL A 107 15.61 2.04 -19.46
C VAL A 107 17.05 1.94 -19.98
N ASP A 108 17.56 0.71 -20.09
CA ASP A 108 18.92 0.43 -20.52
C ASP A 108 19.01 -0.07 -21.98
N ALA A 109 17.89 -0.01 -22.74
CA ALA A 109 17.87 -0.46 -24.13
C ALA A 109 18.63 0.52 -25.03
N THR A 110 19.53 -0.03 -25.86
CA THR A 110 20.27 0.79 -26.82
C THR A 110 19.42 1.12 -28.05
N PRO A 111 19.70 2.22 -28.77
CA PRO A 111 19.02 2.54 -30.01
C PRO A 111 19.08 1.42 -31.05
N GLU A 112 20.20 0.71 -31.12
CA GLU A 112 20.40 -0.43 -32.02
C GLU A 112 19.46 -1.58 -31.66
N GLU A 113 19.34 -1.93 -30.38
CA GLU A 113 18.44 -2.98 -29.92
C GLU A 113 16.97 -2.65 -30.20
N LEU A 114 16.57 -1.39 -29.98
CA LEU A 114 15.22 -0.90 -30.32
C LEU A 114 14.91 -0.98 -31.84
N GLN A 115 15.94 -0.90 -32.70
CA GLN A 115 15.78 -0.99 -34.15
C GLN A 115 15.82 -2.42 -34.67
N VAL A 116 16.68 -3.27 -34.12
CA VAL A 116 16.91 -4.65 -34.57
C VAL A 116 15.76 -5.55 -34.15
N SER A 117 15.27 -5.44 -32.90
CA SER A 117 14.13 -6.22 -32.44
C SER A 117 12.85 -5.72 -33.09
N GLN A 118 12.19 -6.60 -33.84
CA GLN A 118 10.88 -6.27 -34.44
C GLN A 118 9.83 -6.01 -33.36
N VAL A 119 9.82 -6.83 -32.31
CA VAL A 119 8.89 -6.71 -31.18
C VAL A 119 9.03 -5.37 -30.49
N LEU A 120 10.27 -4.94 -30.17
CA LEU A 120 10.51 -3.65 -29.52
C LEU A 120 10.12 -2.48 -30.42
N ARG A 121 10.52 -2.51 -31.69
CA ARG A 121 10.24 -1.45 -32.66
C ARG A 121 8.73 -1.21 -32.81
N GLU A 122 7.97 -2.29 -33.07
CA GLU A 122 6.52 -2.17 -33.26
C GLU A 122 5.81 -1.62 -32.01
N ARG A 123 6.16 -2.13 -30.84
CA ARG A 123 5.56 -1.66 -29.58
C ARG A 123 5.96 -0.21 -29.24
N VAL A 124 7.22 0.16 -29.43
CA VAL A 124 7.71 1.53 -29.17
C VAL A 124 7.10 2.54 -30.16
N ASP A 125 6.96 2.18 -31.43
CA ASP A 125 6.31 3.04 -32.42
C ASP A 125 4.82 3.24 -32.09
N ALA A 126 4.13 2.19 -31.64
CA ALA A 126 2.74 2.31 -31.18
C ALA A 126 2.60 3.24 -29.96
N VAL A 127 3.51 3.18 -28.99
CA VAL A 127 3.54 4.13 -27.85
C VAL A 127 3.75 5.56 -28.35
N ARG A 128 4.67 5.77 -29.30
CA ARG A 128 4.91 7.10 -29.89
C ARG A 128 3.65 7.67 -30.51
N GLU A 129 2.96 6.88 -31.33
CA GLU A 129 1.71 7.29 -31.96
C GLU A 129 0.61 7.60 -30.96
N PHE A 130 0.45 6.75 -29.94
CA PHE A 130 -0.52 6.97 -28.87
C PHE A 130 -0.25 8.30 -28.15
N ARG A 131 1.00 8.55 -27.75
CA ARG A 131 1.36 9.78 -27.04
C ARG A 131 1.19 11.03 -27.91
N LEU A 132 1.50 10.98 -29.20
CA LEU A 132 1.31 12.10 -30.13
C LEU A 132 -0.17 12.47 -30.29
N LYS A 133 -1.09 11.51 -30.24
CA LYS A 133 -2.55 11.72 -30.32
C LYS A 133 -3.15 12.32 -29.05
N SER A 134 -2.40 12.41 -27.96
CA SER A 134 -2.90 12.90 -26.67
C SER A 134 -3.30 14.37 -26.72
N LYS A 135 -4.42 14.73 -26.08
CA LYS A 135 -4.84 16.12 -25.89
C LYS A 135 -3.91 16.89 -24.93
N LYS A 136 -3.17 16.17 -24.06
CA LYS A 136 -2.30 16.75 -23.04
C LYS A 136 -0.91 17.01 -23.61
N ALA A 137 -0.45 18.26 -23.59
CA ALA A 137 0.87 18.65 -24.08
C ALA A 137 2.04 17.93 -23.36
N PRO A 138 2.02 17.71 -22.03
CA PRO A 138 3.06 16.93 -21.37
C PRO A 138 3.17 15.51 -21.93
N THR A 139 2.06 14.81 -22.16
CA THR A 139 2.06 13.47 -22.74
C THR A 139 2.62 13.46 -24.17
N ARG A 140 2.27 14.45 -24.99
CA ARG A 140 2.84 14.55 -26.36
C ARG A 140 4.35 14.70 -26.36
N ARG A 141 4.92 15.47 -25.42
CA ARG A 141 6.38 15.60 -25.28
C ARG A 141 7.08 14.28 -24.96
N LYS A 142 6.41 13.38 -24.22
CA LYS A 142 6.93 12.03 -23.91
C LYS A 142 6.96 11.10 -25.13
N ALA A 143 6.41 11.49 -26.28
CA ALA A 143 6.57 10.77 -27.54
C ALA A 143 8.01 10.85 -28.10
N GLU A 144 8.88 11.72 -27.57
CA GLU A 144 10.30 11.76 -27.88
C GLU A 144 11.08 10.60 -27.27
N THR A 145 10.59 10.04 -26.16
CA THR A 145 11.15 8.87 -25.46
C THR A 145 10.11 7.75 -25.28
N PRO A 146 9.58 7.20 -26.39
CA PRO A 146 8.44 6.30 -26.33
C PRO A 146 8.76 4.94 -25.71
N HIS A 147 10.04 4.53 -25.66
CA HIS A 147 10.52 3.32 -25.01
C HIS A 147 10.53 3.42 -23.48
N LEU A 148 10.47 4.61 -22.90
CA LEU A 148 10.46 4.82 -21.46
C LEU A 148 9.04 4.92 -20.90
N PHE A 149 8.84 4.46 -19.69
CA PHE A 149 7.66 4.80 -18.90
C PHE A 149 7.57 6.32 -18.73
N ASP A 150 6.36 6.87 -18.72
CA ASP A 150 6.12 8.32 -18.54
C ASP A 150 6.64 8.79 -17.17
N GLU A 151 6.38 8.00 -16.14
CA GLU A 151 6.91 8.19 -14.78
C GLU A 151 7.68 6.94 -14.36
N ASN A 152 8.95 7.11 -13.99
CA ASN A 152 9.81 6.06 -13.46
C ASN A 152 10.11 6.34 -11.99
N HIS A 153 9.59 5.48 -11.11
CA HIS A 153 9.81 5.54 -9.67
C HIS A 153 10.40 4.24 -9.11
N GLN A 154 10.94 3.38 -10.00
CA GLN A 154 11.50 2.08 -9.61
C GLN A 154 12.75 2.27 -8.75
N PRO A 155 12.80 1.71 -7.52
CA PRO A 155 13.99 1.75 -6.67
C PRO A 155 15.04 0.74 -7.13
N GLU A 156 16.29 0.99 -6.74
CA GLU A 156 17.43 0.09 -6.99
C GLU A 156 17.50 -1.09 -6.00
N ALA A 157 16.81 -1.01 -4.87
CA ALA A 157 16.77 -2.04 -3.84
C ALA A 157 15.32 -2.59 -3.67
N GLY A 158 15.20 -3.71 -2.98
CA GLY A 158 13.90 -4.26 -2.59
C GLY A 158 13.09 -3.27 -1.75
N TYR A 159 11.77 -3.37 -1.83
CA TYR A 159 10.84 -2.40 -1.27
C TYR A 159 9.51 -3.04 -0.88
N VAL A 160 8.74 -2.34 -0.05
CA VAL A 160 7.36 -2.73 0.26
C VAL A 160 6.42 -2.17 -0.80
N GLY A 161 5.70 -3.05 -1.48
CA GLY A 161 4.59 -2.71 -2.37
C GLY A 161 3.29 -2.61 -1.58
N VAL A 162 2.69 -1.41 -1.56
CA VAL A 162 1.43 -1.12 -0.87
C VAL A 162 0.33 -0.89 -1.90
N PRO A 163 -0.71 -1.74 -1.99
CA PRO A 163 -1.79 -1.52 -2.94
C PRO A 163 -2.53 -0.22 -2.62
N SER A 164 -2.95 0.51 -3.65
CA SER A 164 -3.68 1.77 -3.47
C SER A 164 -5.06 1.59 -2.82
N VAL A 165 -5.59 0.38 -2.80
CA VAL A 165 -6.90 0.06 -2.20
C VAL A 165 -6.76 -1.24 -1.43
N PHE A 166 -7.22 -1.24 -0.18
CA PHE A 166 -7.31 -2.43 0.67
C PHE A 166 -8.71 -3.05 0.60
N SER A 167 -8.82 -4.34 0.93
CA SER A 167 -10.13 -4.97 1.09
C SER A 167 -10.78 -4.54 2.41
N GLU A 168 -12.04 -4.18 2.38
CA GLU A 168 -12.86 -3.89 3.57
C GLU A 168 -13.06 -5.12 4.47
N ARG A 169 -12.92 -6.32 3.89
CA ARG A 169 -13.11 -7.59 4.61
C ARG A 169 -11.90 -8.06 5.37
N ARG A 170 -10.72 -7.45 5.12
CA ARG A 170 -9.48 -7.85 5.76
C ARG A 170 -9.18 -6.98 6.96
N GLN A 171 -8.82 -7.64 8.05
CA GLN A 171 -8.47 -6.98 9.30
C GLN A 171 -7.17 -6.21 9.16
N TRP A 172 -6.16 -6.79 8.50
CA TRP A 172 -4.83 -6.21 8.28
C TRP A 172 -4.62 -5.74 6.84
N ALA A 173 -3.74 -4.78 6.67
CA ALA A 173 -3.27 -4.37 5.35
C ALA A 173 -2.46 -5.49 4.69
N THR A 174 -2.86 -5.87 3.48
CA THR A 174 -2.15 -6.88 2.70
C THR A 174 -1.13 -6.23 1.79
N VAL A 175 0.13 -6.16 2.24
CA VAL A 175 1.28 -5.61 1.51
C VAL A 175 2.32 -6.71 1.26
N ALA A 176 3.20 -6.52 0.31
CA ALA A 176 4.27 -7.49 0.00
C ALA A 176 5.62 -6.80 -0.10
N TYR A 177 6.67 -7.54 0.26
CA TYR A 177 8.03 -7.16 -0.08
C TYR A 177 8.32 -7.59 -1.52
N LEU A 178 8.80 -6.67 -2.33
CA LEU A 178 9.11 -6.87 -3.75
C LEU A 178 10.61 -6.67 -3.98
N ASP A 179 11.18 -7.55 -4.81
CA ASP A 179 12.54 -7.40 -5.30
C ASP A 179 12.65 -6.21 -6.27
N ALA A 180 13.82 -5.61 -6.36
CA ALA A 180 14.11 -4.48 -7.26
C ALA A 180 13.84 -4.80 -8.74
N SER A 181 13.88 -6.06 -9.15
CA SER A 181 13.55 -6.50 -10.51
C SER A 181 12.05 -6.48 -10.83
N VAL A 182 11.19 -6.40 -9.82
CA VAL A 182 9.73 -6.32 -9.97
C VAL A 182 9.31 -4.87 -10.12
N ILE A 183 8.67 -4.52 -11.21
CA ILE A 183 8.22 -3.15 -11.47
C ILE A 183 6.84 -2.92 -10.85
N ALA A 184 6.75 -1.97 -9.92
CA ALA A 184 5.48 -1.55 -9.36
C ALA A 184 4.80 -0.51 -10.28
N GLY A 185 3.57 -0.79 -10.67
CA GLY A 185 2.74 0.15 -11.42
C GLY A 185 2.01 1.16 -10.52
N ASN A 186 1.39 2.16 -11.10
CA ASN A 186 0.79 3.31 -10.41
C ASN A 186 -0.42 3.01 -9.49
N LYS A 187 -0.83 1.76 -9.37
CA LYS A 187 -1.83 1.30 -8.38
C LYS A 187 -1.18 0.62 -7.17
N VAL A 188 0.14 0.66 -7.09
CA VAL A 188 0.96 0.23 -5.95
C VAL A 188 1.80 1.42 -5.52
N TYR A 189 1.90 1.65 -4.21
CA TYR A 189 2.88 2.58 -3.65
C TYR A 189 4.14 1.82 -3.27
N ILE A 190 5.27 2.47 -3.41
CA ILE A 190 6.60 1.99 -3.11
C ILE A 190 7.05 2.63 -1.81
N VAL A 191 7.45 1.81 -0.83
CA VAL A 191 8.05 2.27 0.42
C VAL A 191 9.39 1.59 0.59
N SER A 192 10.47 2.37 0.67
CA SER A 192 11.80 1.83 0.96
C SER A 192 11.83 1.21 2.36
N ASP A 193 12.35 -0.01 2.46
CA ASP A 193 12.33 -0.75 3.73
C ASP A 193 13.57 -1.66 3.88
N PRO A 194 14.73 -1.08 4.18
CA PRO A 194 15.98 -1.83 4.24
C PRO A 194 16.08 -2.77 5.45
N ASP A 195 15.27 -2.57 6.48
CA ASP A 195 15.33 -3.31 7.74
C ASP A 195 14.04 -4.10 8.08
N GLY A 196 12.97 -3.96 7.28
CA GLY A 196 11.68 -4.62 7.51
C GLY A 196 10.73 -3.87 8.45
N PHE A 197 11.13 -2.69 8.92
CA PHE A 197 10.34 -1.90 9.85
C PHE A 197 9.07 -1.31 9.23
N ALA A 198 9.18 -0.74 8.02
CA ALA A 198 8.02 -0.15 7.36
C ALA A 198 6.98 -1.21 6.97
N PHE A 199 7.43 -2.39 6.53
CA PHE A 199 6.56 -3.54 6.28
C PHE A 199 5.79 -3.93 7.55
N ALA A 200 6.48 -4.04 8.68
CA ALA A 200 5.88 -4.40 9.95
C ALA A 200 4.82 -3.37 10.39
N ILE A 201 5.16 -2.07 10.37
CA ILE A 201 4.21 -1.00 10.72
C ILE A 201 2.97 -1.04 9.82
N ILE A 202 3.13 -1.14 8.50
CA ILE A 202 1.97 -1.15 7.56
C ILE A 202 1.12 -2.41 7.76
N SER A 203 1.73 -3.53 8.14
CA SER A 203 1.03 -4.81 8.35
C SER A 203 0.30 -4.91 9.69
N SER A 204 0.40 -3.91 10.58
CA SER A 204 -0.21 -3.91 11.92
C SER A 204 -1.65 -3.39 11.94
N LEU A 205 -2.39 -3.77 13.00
CA LEU A 205 -3.70 -3.20 13.30
C LEU A 205 -3.63 -1.70 13.60
N MET A 206 -2.55 -1.21 14.23
CA MET A 206 -2.35 0.21 14.52
C MET A 206 -2.40 1.03 13.22
N PHE A 207 -1.71 0.59 12.18
CA PHE A 207 -1.78 1.22 10.86
C PHE A 207 -3.17 1.11 10.23
N MET A 208 -3.80 -0.07 10.27
CA MET A 208 -5.14 -0.24 9.68
C MET A 208 -6.21 0.57 10.41
N THR A 209 -6.10 0.72 11.72
CA THR A 209 -6.97 1.62 12.50
C THR A 209 -6.83 3.06 12.01
N TRP A 210 -5.60 3.56 11.89
CA TRP A 210 -5.33 4.88 11.33
C TRP A 210 -5.86 5.04 9.91
N GLN A 211 -5.58 4.07 9.03
CA GLN A 211 -6.04 4.06 7.65
C GLN A 211 -7.57 4.09 7.54
N LYS A 212 -8.27 3.33 8.37
CA LYS A 212 -9.74 3.29 8.37
C LYS A 212 -10.37 4.57 8.92
N MET A 213 -9.72 5.18 9.91
CA MET A 213 -10.19 6.39 10.57
C MET A 213 -10.07 7.61 9.67
N ILE A 214 -8.88 7.89 9.11
CA ILE A 214 -8.63 9.14 8.37
C ILE A 214 -8.55 8.97 6.85
N GLY A 215 -8.34 7.75 6.36
CA GLY A 215 -8.20 7.46 4.93
C GLY A 215 -9.53 7.59 4.19
N GLY A 216 -9.47 8.05 2.95
CA GLY A 216 -10.60 8.01 2.04
C GLY A 216 -11.02 6.58 1.71
N ARG A 217 -12.18 6.44 1.07
CA ARG A 217 -12.70 5.15 0.61
C ARG A 217 -12.98 5.21 -0.90
N LEU A 218 -12.79 4.07 -1.54
CA LEU A 218 -13.28 3.81 -2.89
C LEU A 218 -14.45 2.81 -2.74
N GLU A 219 -15.67 3.29 -2.79
CA GLU A 219 -16.85 2.57 -2.30
C GLU A 219 -16.70 2.28 -0.79
N SER A 220 -16.74 1.00 -0.35
CA SER A 220 -16.46 0.59 1.03
C SER A 220 -14.97 0.38 1.34
N ARG A 221 -14.14 0.24 0.32
CA ARG A 221 -12.74 -0.18 0.39
C ARG A 221 -11.81 0.96 0.83
N PRO A 222 -11.00 0.80 1.88
CA PRO A 222 -10.04 1.80 2.32
C PRO A 222 -9.04 2.15 1.20
N ASN A 223 -8.90 3.45 0.89
CA ASN A 223 -8.01 3.95 -0.15
C ASN A 223 -6.77 4.57 0.47
N PHE A 224 -5.60 3.97 0.22
CA PHE A 224 -4.32 4.44 0.72
C PHE A 224 -3.93 5.77 0.08
N SER A 225 -3.46 6.70 0.90
CA SER A 225 -2.92 7.98 0.46
C SER A 225 -1.60 8.25 1.17
N ASN A 226 -0.54 8.47 0.40
CA ASN A 226 0.74 8.87 0.98
C ASN A 226 0.65 10.21 1.70
N THR A 227 -0.07 11.19 1.16
CA THR A 227 -0.14 12.56 1.72
C THR A 227 -1.12 12.71 2.89
N VAL A 228 -2.16 11.87 2.97
CA VAL A 228 -3.17 11.95 4.04
C VAL A 228 -2.93 10.87 5.08
N VAL A 229 -2.70 9.62 4.69
CA VAL A 229 -2.58 8.50 5.62
C VAL A 229 -1.14 8.33 6.09
N TRP A 230 -0.22 7.99 5.16
CA TRP A 230 1.15 7.62 5.51
C TRP A 230 1.95 8.77 6.12
N ASN A 231 1.92 9.92 5.49
CA ASN A 231 2.66 11.09 5.96
C ASN A 231 2.09 11.72 7.24
N ASN A 232 0.88 11.33 7.64
CA ASN A 232 0.26 11.78 8.89
C ASN A 232 0.21 10.70 9.96
N LEU A 233 0.75 9.50 9.72
CA LEU A 233 0.79 8.45 10.75
C LEU A 233 1.57 8.97 11.98
N PRO A 234 0.92 9.04 13.16
CA PRO A 234 1.54 9.62 14.35
C PRO A 234 2.40 8.58 15.08
N LEU A 235 3.42 8.06 14.37
CA LEU A 235 4.39 7.13 14.94
C LEU A 235 5.28 7.86 15.93
N PRO A 236 5.31 7.50 17.22
CA PRO A 236 6.19 8.10 18.20
C PRO A 236 7.66 7.80 17.89
N ARG A 237 8.58 8.43 18.62
CA ARG A 237 10.00 8.09 18.53
C ARG A 237 10.23 6.69 19.09
N VAL A 238 10.57 5.76 18.21
CA VAL A 238 10.84 4.37 18.56
C VAL A 238 12.32 4.21 18.90
N SER A 239 12.63 3.52 20.01
CA SER A 239 14.01 3.16 20.34
C SER A 239 14.61 2.21 19.30
N ALA A 240 15.95 2.13 19.21
CA ALA A 240 16.59 1.16 18.31
C ALA A 240 16.22 -0.28 18.66
N HIS A 241 16.05 -0.58 19.94
CA HIS A 241 15.62 -1.88 20.44
C HIS A 241 14.19 -2.23 19.97
N ASP A 242 13.24 -1.32 20.16
CA ASP A 242 11.85 -1.56 19.75
C ASP A 242 11.71 -1.60 18.24
N ARG A 243 12.50 -0.79 17.52
CA ARG A 243 12.55 -0.84 16.06
C ARG A 243 12.95 -2.23 15.56
N GLU A 244 13.98 -2.83 16.17
CA GLU A 244 14.41 -4.19 15.81
C GLU A 244 13.36 -5.24 16.20
N ARG A 245 12.72 -5.13 17.37
CA ARG A 245 11.62 -6.03 17.77
C ARG A 245 10.46 -5.99 16.76
N ILE A 246 10.07 -4.81 16.31
CA ILE A 246 9.01 -4.61 15.32
C ILE A 246 9.43 -5.24 13.98
N ALA A 247 10.64 -4.95 13.52
CA ALA A 247 11.15 -5.49 12.26
C ALA A 247 11.25 -7.03 12.31
N GLU A 248 11.66 -7.61 13.44
CA GLU A 248 11.70 -9.07 13.62
C GLU A 248 10.30 -9.68 13.58
N ALA A 249 9.32 -9.09 14.26
CA ALA A 249 7.93 -9.52 14.18
C ALA A 249 7.38 -9.47 12.75
N GLY A 250 7.73 -8.43 11.98
CA GLY A 250 7.42 -8.33 10.56
C GLY A 250 8.07 -9.44 9.71
N ARG A 251 9.33 -9.79 9.99
CA ARG A 251 10.01 -10.92 9.33
C ARG A 251 9.33 -12.25 9.67
N ASN A 252 8.88 -12.43 10.91
CA ASN A 252 8.16 -13.63 11.33
C ASN A 252 6.78 -13.72 10.65
N LEU A 253 6.07 -12.61 10.50
CA LEU A 253 4.84 -12.55 9.70
C LEU A 253 5.10 -12.97 8.24
N SER A 254 6.19 -12.49 7.63
CA SER A 254 6.56 -12.89 6.27
C SER A 254 6.85 -14.40 6.17
N LYS A 255 7.50 -15.00 7.18
CA LYS A 255 7.72 -16.46 7.25
C LYS A 255 6.41 -17.23 7.44
N ALA A 256 5.51 -16.75 8.31
CA ALA A 256 4.21 -17.35 8.52
C ALA A 256 3.36 -17.39 7.24
N ARG A 257 3.44 -16.37 6.39
CA ARG A 257 2.79 -16.38 5.08
C ARG A 257 3.29 -17.52 4.17
N LEU A 258 4.59 -17.86 4.21
CA LEU A 258 5.15 -18.92 3.39
C LEU A 258 4.65 -20.32 3.79
N VAL A 259 4.34 -20.52 5.07
CA VAL A 259 3.86 -21.84 5.57
C VAL A 259 2.35 -22.05 5.38
N THR A 260 1.61 -21.05 4.93
CA THR A 260 0.17 -21.20 4.61
C THR A 260 -0.08 -22.14 3.44
N GLY A 261 0.92 -22.36 2.58
CA GLY A 261 0.80 -23.12 1.33
C GLY A 261 0.05 -22.40 0.21
N GLU A 262 -0.43 -21.18 0.46
CA GLU A 262 -1.18 -20.40 -0.52
C GLU A 262 -0.25 -19.57 -1.41
N THR A 263 -0.62 -19.43 -2.68
CA THR A 263 0.20 -18.78 -3.70
C THR A 263 -0.06 -17.27 -3.84
N SER A 264 -1.09 -16.74 -3.17
CA SER A 264 -1.44 -15.33 -3.26
C SER A 264 -1.86 -14.76 -1.90
N LEU A 265 -1.61 -13.45 -1.72
CA LEU A 265 -2.07 -12.73 -0.53
C LEU A 265 -3.60 -12.81 -0.39
N ALA A 266 -4.34 -12.78 -1.50
CA ALA A 266 -5.80 -12.94 -1.46
C ALA A 266 -6.19 -14.25 -0.79
N ALA A 267 -5.66 -15.39 -1.27
CA ALA A 267 -5.99 -16.71 -0.76
C ALA A 267 -5.57 -16.87 0.71
N MET A 268 -4.38 -16.37 1.10
CA MET A 268 -3.90 -16.41 2.48
C MET A 268 -4.87 -15.76 3.47
N TYR A 269 -5.48 -14.62 3.09
CA TYR A 269 -6.32 -13.81 3.97
C TYR A 269 -7.83 -13.96 3.73
N GLU A 270 -8.26 -14.84 2.83
CA GLU A 270 -9.67 -15.20 2.62
C GLU A 270 -10.08 -16.47 3.37
N GLN A 271 -9.14 -17.18 3.98
CA GLN A 271 -9.41 -18.36 4.80
C GLN A 271 -10.24 -18.01 6.04
N THR A 272 -11.23 -18.85 6.35
CA THR A 272 -12.05 -18.69 7.56
C THR A 272 -12.19 -20.08 8.23
N PRO A 273 -11.58 -20.33 9.40
CA PRO A 273 -10.70 -19.41 10.13
C PRO A 273 -9.37 -19.13 9.39
N LEU A 274 -8.71 -18.03 9.74
CA LEU A 274 -7.37 -17.73 9.25
C LEU A 274 -6.39 -18.84 9.68
N ASN A 275 -5.36 -19.11 8.87
CA ASN A 275 -4.30 -20.05 9.23
C ASN A 275 -3.70 -19.67 10.60
N GLU A 276 -3.58 -20.65 11.51
CA GLU A 276 -3.18 -20.42 12.90
C GLU A 276 -1.81 -19.73 13.02
N ALA A 277 -0.80 -20.20 12.30
CA ALA A 277 0.53 -19.60 12.33
C ALA A 277 0.53 -18.15 11.79
N LEU A 278 -0.33 -17.86 10.81
CA LEU A 278 -0.49 -16.51 10.27
C LEU A 278 -1.21 -15.60 11.29
N LEU A 279 -2.21 -16.10 12.00
CA LEU A 279 -2.91 -15.37 13.04
C LEU A 279 -1.97 -15.04 14.20
N GLU A 280 -1.26 -16.03 14.75
CA GLU A 280 -0.29 -15.85 15.84
C GLU A 280 0.81 -14.82 15.46
N ALA A 281 1.30 -14.87 14.23
CA ALA A 281 2.29 -13.91 13.76
C ALA A 281 1.76 -12.48 13.68
N HIS A 282 0.49 -12.30 13.31
CA HIS A 282 -0.16 -10.99 13.34
C HIS A 282 -0.40 -10.50 14.77
N GLU A 283 -0.91 -11.32 15.65
CA GLU A 283 -1.13 -10.97 17.06
C GLU A 283 0.18 -10.57 17.75
N SER A 284 1.27 -11.31 17.51
CA SER A 284 2.60 -10.96 18.01
C SER A 284 3.10 -9.63 17.46
N LEU A 285 2.89 -9.36 16.17
CA LEU A 285 3.26 -8.09 15.55
C LEU A 285 2.44 -6.94 16.15
N ASP A 286 1.12 -7.11 16.28
CA ASP A 286 0.22 -6.09 16.81
C ASP A 286 0.60 -5.74 18.25
N GLN A 287 0.91 -6.73 19.09
CA GLN A 287 1.37 -6.50 20.46
C GLN A 287 2.62 -5.63 20.51
N VAL A 288 3.66 -5.97 19.72
CA VAL A 288 4.93 -5.22 19.71
C VAL A 288 4.74 -3.79 19.19
N VAL A 289 3.87 -3.61 18.20
CA VAL A 289 3.55 -2.28 17.66
C VAL A 289 2.73 -1.47 18.66
N ASP A 290 1.70 -2.06 19.28
CA ASP A 290 0.87 -1.38 20.29
C ASP A 290 1.75 -0.87 21.45
N GLU A 291 2.67 -1.70 21.96
CA GLU A 291 3.64 -1.32 22.99
C GLU A 291 4.52 -0.14 22.54
N ALA A 292 5.01 -0.17 21.30
CA ALA A 292 5.87 0.89 20.76
C ALA A 292 5.13 2.22 20.55
N PHE A 293 3.82 2.19 20.35
CA PHE A 293 2.97 3.39 20.33
C PHE A 293 2.59 3.88 21.73
N GLY A 294 2.97 3.18 22.79
CA GLY A 294 2.65 3.51 24.19
C GLY A 294 1.32 2.92 24.66
N GLY A 295 0.79 1.94 23.93
CA GLY A 295 -0.40 1.21 24.30
C GLY A 295 -0.13 0.05 25.26
N CYS A 296 -1.18 -0.65 25.65
CA CYS A 296 -1.12 -1.86 26.46
C CYS A 296 -1.23 -3.12 25.59
N ASN A 297 -1.04 -4.27 26.22
CA ASN A 297 -1.25 -5.55 25.57
C ASN A 297 -2.74 -5.76 25.21
N GLN A 298 -3.02 -6.28 24.03
CA GLN A 298 -4.37 -6.61 23.53
C GLN A 298 -5.33 -5.41 23.47
N MET A 299 -4.87 -4.31 22.84
CA MET A 299 -5.71 -3.14 22.63
C MET A 299 -6.92 -3.45 21.75
N THR A 300 -8.07 -2.88 22.11
CA THR A 300 -9.24 -2.81 21.24
C THR A 300 -9.03 -1.81 20.09
N GLN A 301 -9.91 -1.84 19.10
CA GLN A 301 -9.88 -0.85 18.02
C GLN A 301 -10.10 0.57 18.56
N GLU A 302 -11.07 0.75 19.46
CA GLU A 302 -11.37 2.05 20.07
C GLU A 302 -10.19 2.62 20.88
N GLU A 303 -9.49 1.79 21.64
CA GLU A 303 -8.29 2.20 22.36
C GLU A 303 -7.17 2.66 21.42
N ARG A 304 -6.97 1.95 20.29
CA ARG A 304 -6.01 2.38 19.25
C ARG A 304 -6.44 3.70 18.59
N GLU A 305 -7.72 3.90 18.32
CA GLU A 305 -8.25 5.14 17.75
C GLU A 305 -7.98 6.33 18.67
N ILE A 306 -8.29 6.20 19.96
CA ILE A 306 -8.05 7.23 20.96
C ILE A 306 -6.55 7.53 21.11
N LEU A 307 -5.71 6.49 21.17
CA LEU A 307 -4.26 6.63 21.28
C LEU A 307 -3.70 7.38 20.05
N LEU A 308 -4.08 6.99 18.84
CA LEU A 308 -3.63 7.63 17.60
C LEU A 308 -4.06 9.10 17.51
N ILE A 309 -5.27 9.42 17.94
CA ILE A 309 -5.76 10.80 17.98
C ILE A 309 -4.90 11.64 18.94
N ASN A 310 -4.67 11.15 20.16
CA ASN A 310 -3.88 11.87 21.15
C ASN A 310 -2.43 12.07 20.66
N LEU A 311 -1.79 11.04 20.13
CA LEU A 311 -0.45 11.15 19.54
C LEU A 311 -0.40 12.16 18.39
N TYR A 312 -1.40 12.18 17.51
CA TYR A 312 -1.45 13.12 16.40
C TYR A 312 -1.59 14.57 16.90
N LEU A 313 -2.49 14.82 17.87
CA LEU A 313 -2.70 16.15 18.47
C LEU A 313 -1.41 16.64 19.15
N ASP A 314 -0.74 15.76 19.90
CA ASP A 314 0.54 16.09 20.56
C ASP A 314 1.64 16.43 19.56
N MET A 315 1.80 15.59 18.51
CA MET A 315 2.83 15.79 17.50
C MET A 315 2.60 17.01 16.59
N THR A 316 1.35 17.45 16.46
CA THR A 316 0.97 18.59 15.60
C THR A 316 0.73 19.88 16.37
N GLY A 317 0.71 19.82 17.70
CA GLY A 317 0.42 20.98 18.55
C GLY A 317 -1.04 21.45 18.47
N GLN A 318 -1.96 20.57 18.09
CA GLN A 318 -3.40 20.88 18.02
C GLN A 318 -4.12 20.69 19.37
N ASN A 319 -3.40 20.39 20.43
CA ASN A 319 -3.95 20.35 21.81
C ASN A 319 -4.32 21.78 22.24
N HIS A 320 -5.61 22.07 22.29
CA HIS A 320 -6.17 23.33 22.81
C HIS A 320 -7.06 23.05 24.02
#